data_b17734e13bca7eaff0164bf9a3b47849
#
_entry.id   b17734e13bca7eaff0164bf9a3b47849
#
_cell.length_a   1.000
_cell.length_b   1.000
_cell.length_c   1.000
_cell.angle_alpha   90.00
_cell.angle_beta   90.00
_cell.angle_gamma   90.00
#
_symmetry.space_group_name_H-M   'P 1'
#
loop_
_entity.id
_entity.type
_entity.pdbx_description
1 polymer ?
#
loop_
_entity_poly.entity_id
_entity_poly.type
_entity_poly.pdbx_seq_one_letter_code
_entity_poly.pdbx_strand_id
1 'polypeptide(L)'
;MINDRIQRQEAGNNSTNYQAENININQGITYRDAKDIALDIYRQNFMQLSEQAAKVALERVEEFVDEFLDKLQLKSPSLLDVMNQPSIQHSLYSAQKQYAVTGDEELKGLLLDLVVQRCEKENRSIHQIVLDEAIAVASKLTVEQMDALTINFIISRTVDNNIVNLDAFFEHLDTSVIPFLESLRFDSSCYDHLPYVGVATIEYTGLIPQLYEQYREKYAAAFSKGLSKEIVDEAVSSEPSLSKHFMICHEYPNLLQVCALNENSLRFVCEKDGISNEGIDKLISLLRQSTMSNEEAKVFLLDRRPALKKLFSIWEKTLINKIFLTPVGVAIAQANLQRRTGKMLMLDMWVK
;
A
#
# COMPACT_ATOMS: atom_id res chain seq x y z
N MET A 1 -57.33 27.62 -5.37
CA MET A 1 -56.79 27.85 -6.73
C MET A 1 -55.91 26.67 -7.05
N ILE A 2 -56.41 25.75 -7.87
CA ILE A 2 -55.66 24.59 -8.34
C ILE A 2 -54.80 25.11 -9.50
N ASN A 3 -53.52 25.05 -9.38
CA ASN A 3 -52.56 25.50 -10.40
C ASN A 3 -52.38 24.34 -11.38
N ASP A 4 -53.22 24.24 -12.40
CA ASP A 4 -53.06 23.27 -13.48
C ASP A 4 -51.84 23.66 -14.32
N ARG A 5 -50.70 22.96 -14.09
CA ARG A 5 -49.55 23.06 -14.96
C ARG A 5 -49.78 22.19 -16.20
N ILE A 6 -50.20 22.83 -17.28
CA ILE A 6 -50.30 22.18 -18.59
C ILE A 6 -48.87 22.08 -19.17
N GLN A 7 -48.36 20.86 -19.30
CA GLN A 7 -47.12 20.58 -20.05
C GLN A 7 -47.50 20.23 -21.49
N ARG A 8 -46.95 20.98 -22.46
CA ARG A 8 -47.14 20.74 -23.89
C ARG A 8 -45.77 20.34 -24.50
N GLN A 9 -45.74 19.20 -25.17
CA GLN A 9 -44.51 18.68 -25.77
C GLN A 9 -44.77 18.38 -27.25
N GLU A 10 -43.88 18.88 -28.14
CA GLU A 10 -43.91 18.59 -29.58
C GLU A 10 -42.71 17.69 -29.93
N ALA A 11 -42.96 16.60 -30.65
CA ALA A 11 -41.96 15.64 -31.03
C ALA A 11 -41.84 15.50 -32.54
N GLY A 12 -40.59 15.48 -33.05
CA GLY A 12 -40.29 15.17 -34.44
C GLY A 12 -40.18 13.66 -34.71
N ASN A 13 -40.07 13.26 -35.96
CA ASN A 13 -39.88 11.87 -36.35
C ASN A 13 -38.58 11.29 -35.73
N ASN A 14 -38.68 10.13 -35.10
CA ASN A 14 -37.60 9.44 -34.35
C ASN A 14 -37.23 10.04 -32.98
N SER A 15 -38.11 10.77 -32.33
CA SER A 15 -37.88 11.22 -30.94
C SER A 15 -38.71 10.39 -29.95
N THR A 16 -38.10 10.12 -28.76
CA THR A 16 -38.80 9.48 -27.65
C THR A 16 -39.17 10.56 -26.63
N ASN A 17 -40.47 10.70 -26.36
CA ASN A 17 -40.99 11.69 -25.42
C ASN A 17 -41.28 11.06 -24.05
N TYR A 18 -40.76 11.72 -23.00
CA TYR A 18 -41.06 11.37 -21.62
C TYR A 18 -41.79 12.53 -20.96
N GLN A 19 -42.96 12.26 -20.38
CA GLN A 19 -43.74 13.25 -19.65
C GLN A 19 -44.05 12.73 -18.25
N ALA A 20 -43.41 13.36 -17.25
CA ALA A 20 -43.64 13.05 -15.85
C ALA A 20 -43.34 14.29 -14.99
N GLU A 21 -43.88 14.32 -13.78
CA GLU A 21 -43.64 15.41 -12.81
C GLU A 21 -42.19 15.46 -12.35
N ASN A 22 -41.54 14.29 -12.32
CA ASN A 22 -40.10 14.12 -12.09
C ASN A 22 -39.57 12.99 -13.01
N ILE A 23 -38.73 13.34 -13.98
CA ILE A 23 -38.04 12.35 -14.83
C ILE A 23 -36.61 12.21 -14.34
N ASN A 24 -36.26 11.04 -13.81
CA ASN A 24 -34.87 10.63 -13.53
C ASN A 24 -34.37 9.79 -14.71
N ILE A 25 -33.70 10.42 -15.68
CA ILE A 25 -33.04 9.71 -16.77
C ILE A 25 -31.66 9.31 -16.30
N ASN A 26 -31.51 8.05 -15.94
CA ASN A 26 -30.19 7.48 -15.65
C ASN A 26 -29.55 7.06 -16.98
N GLN A 27 -28.55 7.82 -17.48
CA GLN A 27 -27.87 7.54 -18.74
C GLN A 27 -26.69 6.57 -18.59
N GLY A 28 -26.38 6.14 -17.37
CA GLY A 28 -25.28 5.22 -17.04
C GLY A 28 -25.78 3.82 -16.68
N ILE A 29 -24.82 2.89 -16.49
CA ILE A 29 -25.08 1.54 -15.99
C ILE A 29 -25.58 1.63 -14.55
N THR A 30 -26.72 1.01 -14.27
CA THR A 30 -27.22 0.88 -12.90
C THR A 30 -26.45 -0.23 -12.15
N TYR A 31 -26.52 -0.22 -10.82
CA TYR A 31 -25.99 -1.32 -9.99
C TYR A 31 -26.51 -2.69 -10.43
N ARG A 32 -27.79 -2.78 -10.78
CA ARG A 32 -28.42 -4.01 -11.27
C ARG A 32 -27.82 -4.46 -12.59
N ASP A 33 -27.66 -3.54 -13.55
CA ASP A 33 -27.07 -3.86 -14.85
C ASP A 33 -25.62 -4.33 -14.69
N ALA A 34 -24.84 -3.69 -13.82
CA ALA A 34 -23.47 -4.08 -13.52
C ALA A 34 -23.41 -5.47 -12.86
N LYS A 35 -24.34 -5.79 -11.96
CA LYS A 35 -24.44 -7.11 -11.33
C LYS A 35 -24.80 -8.18 -12.37
N ASP A 36 -25.78 -7.94 -13.22
CA ASP A 36 -26.18 -8.89 -14.26
C ASP A 36 -25.01 -9.15 -15.23
N ILE A 37 -24.28 -8.11 -15.67
CA ILE A 37 -23.08 -8.24 -16.50
C ILE A 37 -22.02 -9.11 -15.80
N ALA A 38 -21.72 -8.82 -14.53
CA ALA A 38 -20.68 -9.53 -13.77
C ALA A 38 -21.00 -11.03 -13.60
N LEU A 39 -22.26 -11.37 -13.31
CA LEU A 39 -22.69 -12.75 -13.16
C LEU A 39 -22.73 -13.49 -14.51
N ASP A 40 -23.17 -12.84 -15.57
CA ASP A 40 -23.24 -13.45 -16.90
C ASP A 40 -21.84 -13.74 -17.48
N ILE A 41 -20.86 -12.88 -17.23
CA ILE A 41 -19.46 -13.13 -17.60
C ILE A 41 -18.98 -14.45 -16.96
N TYR A 42 -19.27 -14.66 -15.68
CA TYR A 42 -18.89 -15.86 -14.99
C TYR A 42 -19.61 -17.10 -15.54
N ARG A 43 -20.95 -17.05 -15.67
CA ARG A 43 -21.78 -18.15 -16.15
C ARG A 43 -21.40 -18.63 -17.55
N GLN A 44 -21.04 -17.72 -18.45
CA GLN A 44 -20.67 -18.04 -19.83
C GLN A 44 -19.29 -18.65 -19.98
N ASN A 45 -18.38 -18.39 -19.02
CA ASN A 45 -16.98 -18.77 -19.12
C ASN A 45 -16.55 -19.83 -18.11
N PHE A 46 -17.43 -20.27 -17.20
CA PHE A 46 -17.07 -21.16 -16.11
C PHE A 46 -16.93 -22.61 -16.57
N MET A 47 -16.00 -23.35 -15.93
CA MET A 47 -15.73 -24.76 -16.21
C MET A 47 -16.94 -25.65 -15.89
N GLN A 48 -17.09 -26.77 -16.60
CA GLN A 48 -18.07 -27.78 -16.25
C GLN A 48 -17.69 -28.45 -14.93
N LEU A 49 -18.45 -28.17 -13.89
CA LEU A 49 -18.33 -28.78 -12.57
C LEU A 49 -19.52 -29.71 -12.34
N SER A 50 -19.40 -30.61 -11.35
CA SER A 50 -20.57 -31.30 -10.84
C SER A 50 -21.58 -30.33 -10.27
N GLU A 51 -22.85 -30.65 -10.26
CA GLU A 51 -23.94 -29.79 -9.83
C GLU A 51 -23.71 -29.15 -8.45
N GLN A 52 -23.24 -29.94 -7.49
CA GLN A 52 -22.94 -29.44 -6.14
C GLN A 52 -21.74 -28.47 -6.12
N ALA A 53 -20.66 -28.77 -6.84
CA ALA A 53 -19.50 -27.93 -6.93
C ALA A 53 -19.83 -26.61 -7.68
N ALA A 54 -20.65 -26.69 -8.72
CA ALA A 54 -21.12 -25.52 -9.45
C ALA A 54 -21.97 -24.59 -8.57
N LYS A 55 -22.82 -25.16 -7.70
CA LYS A 55 -23.59 -24.36 -6.74
C LYS A 55 -22.70 -23.61 -5.76
N VAL A 56 -21.73 -24.28 -5.13
CA VAL A 56 -20.79 -23.65 -4.20
C VAL A 56 -19.99 -22.55 -4.91
N ALA A 57 -19.53 -22.81 -6.12
CA ALA A 57 -18.77 -21.82 -6.89
C ALA A 57 -19.62 -20.57 -7.25
N LEU A 58 -20.89 -20.78 -7.59
CA LEU A 58 -21.80 -19.69 -7.90
C LEU A 58 -22.11 -18.83 -6.66
N GLU A 59 -22.38 -19.45 -5.51
CA GLU A 59 -22.60 -18.75 -4.24
C GLU A 59 -21.42 -17.83 -3.89
N ARG A 60 -20.19 -18.32 -4.04
CA ARG A 60 -18.96 -17.53 -3.83
C ARG A 60 -18.84 -16.35 -4.82
N VAL A 61 -19.19 -16.59 -6.09
CA VAL A 61 -19.13 -15.53 -7.10
C VAL A 61 -20.18 -14.46 -6.85
N GLU A 62 -21.39 -14.83 -6.45
CA GLU A 62 -22.43 -13.86 -6.09
C GLU A 62 -21.98 -12.98 -4.92
N GLU A 63 -21.40 -13.57 -3.87
CA GLU A 63 -20.81 -12.84 -2.75
C GLU A 63 -19.69 -11.90 -3.20
N PHE A 64 -18.75 -12.39 -4.03
CA PHE A 64 -17.66 -11.58 -4.57
C PHE A 64 -18.17 -10.37 -5.38
N VAL A 65 -19.18 -10.58 -6.22
CA VAL A 65 -19.76 -9.53 -7.07
C VAL A 65 -20.45 -8.48 -6.22
N ASP A 66 -21.20 -8.88 -5.20
CA ASP A 66 -21.87 -7.94 -4.31
C ASP A 66 -20.86 -7.06 -3.57
N GLU A 67 -19.82 -7.65 -2.95
CA GLU A 67 -18.77 -6.89 -2.28
C GLU A 67 -17.97 -6.01 -3.25
N PHE A 68 -17.70 -6.49 -4.47
CA PHE A 68 -16.99 -5.71 -5.49
C PHE A 68 -17.79 -4.45 -5.88
N LEU A 69 -19.08 -4.62 -6.17
CA LEU A 69 -19.93 -3.50 -6.58
C LEU A 69 -20.15 -2.50 -5.46
N ASP A 70 -20.27 -2.98 -4.21
CA ASP A 70 -20.35 -2.12 -3.03
C ASP A 70 -19.08 -1.27 -2.87
N LYS A 71 -17.89 -1.88 -2.96
CA LYS A 71 -16.62 -1.16 -2.91
C LYS A 71 -16.48 -0.16 -4.06
N LEU A 72 -16.89 -0.54 -5.26
CA LEU A 72 -16.82 0.31 -6.44
C LEU A 72 -17.73 1.52 -6.30
N GLN A 73 -18.98 1.31 -5.84
CA GLN A 73 -19.96 2.35 -5.62
C GLN A 73 -19.55 3.31 -4.49
N LEU A 74 -19.00 2.79 -3.39
CA LEU A 74 -18.46 3.59 -2.28
C LEU A 74 -17.31 4.49 -2.75
N LYS A 75 -16.49 4.01 -3.68
CA LYS A 75 -15.36 4.78 -4.22
C LYS A 75 -15.82 5.87 -5.19
N SER A 76 -16.61 5.52 -6.19
CA SER A 76 -17.29 6.45 -7.08
C SER A 76 -18.41 5.73 -7.87
N PRO A 77 -19.65 6.19 -7.81
CA PRO A 77 -20.74 5.59 -8.60
C PRO A 77 -20.48 5.58 -10.11
N SER A 78 -19.71 6.54 -10.65
CA SER A 78 -19.37 6.59 -12.07
C SER A 78 -18.45 5.43 -12.52
N LEU A 79 -17.77 4.76 -11.59
CA LEU A 79 -16.94 3.60 -11.91
C LEU A 79 -17.78 2.38 -12.33
N LEU A 80 -19.10 2.36 -12.12
CA LEU A 80 -19.95 1.29 -12.63
C LEU A 80 -19.95 1.23 -14.17
N ASP A 81 -19.79 2.35 -14.85
CA ASP A 81 -19.81 2.42 -16.33
C ASP A 81 -18.63 1.66 -16.96
N VAL A 82 -17.52 1.45 -16.23
CA VAL A 82 -16.36 0.70 -16.72
C VAL A 82 -16.67 -0.78 -16.93
N MET A 83 -17.79 -1.29 -16.36
CA MET A 83 -18.23 -2.68 -16.56
C MET A 83 -18.54 -3.02 -18.02
N ASN A 84 -18.73 -2.02 -18.88
CA ASN A 84 -18.87 -2.21 -20.32
C ASN A 84 -17.54 -2.48 -21.04
N GLN A 85 -16.39 -2.29 -20.37
CA GLN A 85 -15.07 -2.48 -20.99
C GLN A 85 -14.63 -3.94 -20.97
N PRO A 86 -14.31 -4.56 -22.14
CA PRO A 86 -13.89 -5.96 -22.20
C PRO A 86 -12.68 -6.28 -21.30
N SER A 87 -11.75 -5.33 -21.16
CA SER A 87 -10.56 -5.50 -20.30
C SER A 87 -10.93 -5.62 -18.82
N ILE A 88 -11.91 -4.83 -18.35
CA ILE A 88 -12.40 -4.91 -16.96
C ILE A 88 -13.16 -6.21 -16.74
N GLN A 89 -14.01 -6.60 -17.68
CA GLN A 89 -14.71 -7.88 -17.62
C GLN A 89 -13.74 -9.07 -17.53
N HIS A 90 -12.64 -9.03 -18.29
CA HIS A 90 -11.58 -10.06 -18.23
C HIS A 90 -10.90 -10.11 -16.86
N SER A 91 -10.50 -8.97 -16.30
CA SER A 91 -9.86 -8.90 -14.99
C SER A 91 -10.81 -9.36 -13.87
N LEU A 92 -12.09 -8.95 -13.94
CA LEU A 92 -13.12 -9.38 -13.01
C LEU A 92 -13.34 -10.89 -13.08
N TYR A 93 -13.47 -11.45 -14.28
CA TYR A 93 -13.62 -12.90 -14.46
C TYR A 93 -12.42 -13.68 -13.89
N SER A 94 -11.20 -13.17 -14.10
CA SER A 94 -9.99 -13.79 -13.54
C SER A 94 -10.05 -13.85 -12.01
N ALA A 95 -10.46 -12.77 -11.35
CA ALA A 95 -10.62 -12.73 -9.90
C ALA A 95 -11.74 -13.64 -9.40
N GLN A 96 -12.93 -13.58 -10.02
CA GLN A 96 -14.08 -14.43 -9.72
C GLN A 96 -13.71 -15.92 -9.79
N LYS A 97 -13.03 -16.32 -10.87
CA LYS A 97 -12.60 -17.72 -11.06
C LYS A 97 -11.69 -18.19 -9.94
N GLN A 98 -10.72 -17.36 -9.51
CA GLN A 98 -9.78 -17.74 -8.45
C GLN A 98 -10.51 -17.92 -7.12
N TYR A 99 -11.37 -16.99 -6.73
CA TYR A 99 -12.15 -17.10 -5.49
C TYR A 99 -13.16 -18.23 -5.54
N ALA A 100 -13.87 -18.41 -6.65
CA ALA A 100 -14.82 -19.50 -6.83
C ALA A 100 -14.19 -20.88 -6.56
N VAL A 101 -12.95 -21.08 -7.01
CA VAL A 101 -12.20 -22.34 -6.83
C VAL A 101 -11.68 -22.48 -5.41
N THR A 102 -11.08 -21.46 -4.84
CA THR A 102 -10.38 -21.54 -3.55
C THR A 102 -11.31 -21.37 -2.35
N GLY A 103 -12.24 -20.41 -2.40
CA GLY A 103 -13.05 -19.99 -1.25
C GLY A 103 -12.22 -19.37 -0.13
N ASP A 104 -11.04 -18.84 -0.45
CA ASP A 104 -10.12 -18.23 0.51
C ASP A 104 -10.50 -16.76 0.71
N GLU A 105 -10.93 -16.40 1.92
CA GLU A 105 -11.39 -15.06 2.28
C GLU A 105 -10.27 -14.00 2.23
N GLU A 106 -9.05 -14.39 2.59
CA GLU A 106 -7.89 -13.49 2.53
C GLU A 106 -7.55 -13.17 1.06
N LEU A 107 -7.60 -14.18 0.19
CA LEU A 107 -7.45 -14.00 -1.25
C LEU A 107 -8.60 -13.17 -1.84
N LYS A 108 -9.85 -13.43 -1.42
CA LYS A 108 -11.02 -12.63 -1.86
C LYS A 108 -10.79 -11.15 -1.61
N GLY A 109 -10.42 -10.79 -0.38
CA GLY A 109 -10.18 -9.39 -0.02
C GLY A 109 -9.09 -8.72 -0.86
N LEU A 110 -7.98 -9.44 -1.12
CA LEU A 110 -6.89 -8.95 -1.98
C LEU A 110 -7.36 -8.75 -3.43
N LEU A 111 -8.06 -9.74 -3.99
CA LEU A 111 -8.58 -9.68 -5.36
C LEU A 111 -9.56 -8.53 -5.55
N LEU A 112 -10.45 -8.31 -4.58
CA LEU A 112 -11.39 -7.17 -4.59
C LEU A 112 -10.64 -5.83 -4.68
N ASP A 113 -9.63 -5.63 -3.85
CA ASP A 113 -8.87 -4.37 -3.84
C ASP A 113 -8.08 -4.18 -5.15
N LEU A 114 -7.48 -5.25 -5.70
CA LEU A 114 -6.78 -5.18 -6.99
C LEU A 114 -7.73 -4.86 -8.16
N VAL A 115 -8.91 -5.51 -8.23
CA VAL A 115 -9.89 -5.25 -9.30
C VAL A 115 -10.46 -3.84 -9.20
N VAL A 116 -10.75 -3.34 -7.99
CA VAL A 116 -11.21 -1.96 -7.79
C VAL A 116 -10.14 -0.96 -8.25
N GLN A 117 -8.87 -1.16 -7.90
CA GLN A 117 -7.78 -0.31 -8.40
C GLN A 117 -7.66 -0.38 -9.93
N ARG A 118 -7.89 -1.57 -10.51
CA ARG A 118 -7.87 -1.76 -11.97
C ARG A 118 -8.96 -0.96 -12.68
N CYS A 119 -10.15 -0.82 -12.06
CA CYS A 119 -11.26 -0.05 -12.59
C CYS A 119 -10.97 1.46 -12.66
N GLU A 120 -10.02 1.98 -11.89
CA GLU A 120 -9.64 3.40 -11.90
C GLU A 120 -8.75 3.80 -13.08
N LYS A 121 -8.24 2.84 -13.83
CA LYS A 121 -7.28 3.08 -14.92
C LYS A 121 -7.91 2.78 -16.28
N GLU A 122 -8.26 3.83 -17.02
CA GLU A 122 -8.95 3.70 -18.31
C GLU A 122 -8.04 3.34 -19.49
N ASN A 123 -6.81 3.85 -19.49
CA ASN A 123 -5.89 3.70 -20.62
C ASN A 123 -4.89 2.57 -20.40
N ARG A 124 -4.58 1.83 -21.47
CA ARG A 124 -3.53 0.81 -21.45
C ARG A 124 -2.18 1.41 -21.07
N SER A 125 -1.69 1.03 -19.90
CA SER A 125 -0.44 1.49 -19.31
C SER A 125 0.27 0.32 -18.64
N ILE A 126 1.53 0.50 -18.27
CA ILE A 126 2.25 -0.50 -17.46
C ILE A 126 1.52 -0.75 -16.13
N HIS A 127 0.91 0.27 -15.56
CA HIS A 127 0.13 0.17 -14.34
C HIS A 127 -1.06 -0.80 -14.49
N GLN A 128 -1.83 -0.69 -15.58
CA GLN A 128 -2.90 -1.64 -15.89
C GLN A 128 -2.39 -3.07 -16.03
N ILE A 129 -1.31 -3.26 -16.82
CA ILE A 129 -0.72 -4.58 -17.06
C ILE A 129 -0.27 -5.21 -15.73
N VAL A 130 0.36 -4.44 -14.87
CA VAL A 130 0.81 -4.90 -13.55
C VAL A 130 -0.36 -5.31 -12.67
N LEU A 131 -1.48 -4.57 -12.68
CA LEU A 131 -2.68 -4.95 -11.91
C LEU A 131 -3.33 -6.22 -12.48
N ASP A 132 -3.43 -6.35 -13.81
CA ASP A 132 -3.99 -7.55 -14.46
C ASP A 132 -3.12 -8.79 -14.15
N GLU A 133 -1.80 -8.66 -14.16
CA GLU A 133 -0.89 -9.73 -13.75
C GLU A 133 -0.96 -10.03 -12.25
N ALA A 134 -1.06 -9.02 -11.39
CA ALA A 134 -1.23 -9.20 -9.95
C ALA A 134 -2.50 -10.00 -9.65
N ILE A 135 -3.63 -9.66 -10.29
CA ILE A 135 -4.88 -10.44 -10.21
C ILE A 135 -4.65 -11.88 -10.68
N ALA A 136 -3.98 -12.08 -11.80
CA ALA A 136 -3.78 -13.41 -12.38
C ALA A 136 -2.91 -14.35 -11.51
N VAL A 137 -1.96 -13.80 -10.74
CA VAL A 137 -1.03 -14.61 -9.93
C VAL A 137 -1.40 -14.69 -8.46
N ALA A 138 -2.34 -13.88 -7.97
CA ALA A 138 -2.67 -13.78 -6.55
C ALA A 138 -2.99 -15.14 -5.91
N SER A 139 -3.75 -16.01 -6.58
CA SER A 139 -4.11 -17.35 -6.09
C SER A 139 -2.94 -18.35 -6.01
N LYS A 140 -1.79 -17.99 -6.54
CA LYS A 140 -0.56 -18.81 -6.43
C LYS A 140 0.24 -18.48 -5.18
N LEU A 141 -0.18 -17.49 -4.40
CA LEU A 141 0.49 -17.05 -3.18
C LEU A 141 -0.31 -17.48 -1.95
N THR A 142 0.42 -17.88 -0.90
CA THR A 142 -0.17 -18.06 0.43
C THR A 142 -0.21 -16.73 1.19
N VAL A 143 -0.99 -16.69 2.27
CA VAL A 143 -1.05 -15.49 3.15
C VAL A 143 0.33 -15.12 3.68
N GLU A 144 1.14 -16.11 4.06
CA GLU A 144 2.51 -15.91 4.54
C GLU A 144 3.40 -15.24 3.49
N GLN A 145 3.22 -15.62 2.22
CA GLN A 145 3.97 -15.03 1.10
C GLN A 145 3.50 -13.60 0.81
N MET A 146 2.20 -13.35 0.83
CA MET A 146 1.65 -11.99 0.68
C MET A 146 2.16 -11.06 1.80
N ASP A 147 2.19 -11.55 3.04
CA ASP A 147 2.68 -10.79 4.18
C ASP A 147 4.20 -10.57 4.11
N ALA A 148 4.97 -11.54 3.61
CA ALA A 148 6.40 -11.37 3.38
C ALA A 148 6.71 -10.30 2.31
N LEU A 149 5.94 -10.28 1.20
CA LEU A 149 6.01 -9.22 0.20
C LEU A 149 5.68 -7.85 0.81
N THR A 150 4.65 -7.80 1.67
CA THR A 150 4.21 -6.57 2.34
C THR A 150 5.28 -6.04 3.30
N ILE A 151 5.87 -6.89 4.13
CA ILE A 151 6.97 -6.51 5.03
C ILE A 151 8.17 -6.02 4.23
N ASN A 152 8.57 -6.73 3.17
CA ASN A 152 9.68 -6.31 2.32
C ASN A 152 9.36 -4.94 1.65
N PHE A 153 8.14 -4.73 1.18
CA PHE A 153 7.68 -3.46 0.60
C PHE A 153 7.80 -2.30 1.60
N ILE A 154 7.28 -2.47 2.81
CA ILE A 154 7.33 -1.44 3.86
C ILE A 154 8.77 -1.09 4.19
N ILE A 155 9.60 -2.13 4.42
CA ILE A 155 10.98 -1.93 4.87
C ILE A 155 11.87 -1.40 3.74
N SER A 156 11.70 -1.83 2.50
CA SER A 156 12.65 -1.52 1.42
C SER A 156 12.18 -0.41 0.48
N ARG A 157 10.86 -0.19 0.34
CA ARG A 157 10.30 0.68 -0.69
C ARG A 157 9.54 1.90 -0.17
N THR A 158 9.28 1.98 1.14
CA THR A 158 8.51 3.09 1.70
C THR A 158 9.30 3.88 2.74
N VAL A 159 9.01 5.17 2.83
CA VAL A 159 9.37 6.05 3.94
C VAL A 159 8.11 6.82 4.30
N ASP A 160 7.70 6.76 5.56
CA ASP A 160 6.55 7.52 6.05
C ASP A 160 7.04 8.89 6.56
N ASN A 161 6.78 9.93 5.79
CA ASN A 161 7.18 11.30 6.12
C ASN A 161 6.36 11.92 7.27
N ASN A 162 5.30 11.26 7.72
CA ASN A 162 4.49 11.70 8.86
C ASN A 162 5.09 11.28 10.22
N ILE A 163 6.17 10.52 10.20
CA ILE A 163 6.88 10.14 11.43
C ILE A 163 7.70 11.34 11.94
N VAL A 164 7.04 12.18 12.71
CA VAL A 164 7.61 13.43 13.24
C VAL A 164 8.14 13.31 14.67
N ASN A 165 7.86 12.20 15.36
CA ASN A 165 8.30 11.93 16.74
C ASN A 165 8.37 10.42 17.00
N LEU A 166 8.79 10.03 18.21
CA LEU A 166 8.89 8.63 18.62
C LEU A 166 7.54 7.91 18.68
N ASP A 167 6.50 8.59 19.15
CA ASP A 167 5.16 7.98 19.25
C ASP A 167 4.65 7.62 17.86
N ALA A 168 4.77 8.53 16.88
CA ALA A 168 4.42 8.27 15.48
C ALA A 168 5.26 7.14 14.88
N PHE A 169 6.55 7.04 15.24
CA PHE A 169 7.42 5.96 14.79
C PHE A 169 6.97 4.60 15.33
N PHE A 170 6.70 4.50 16.62
CA PHE A 170 6.22 3.25 17.21
C PHE A 170 4.79 2.91 16.78
N GLU A 171 3.91 3.90 16.59
CA GLU A 171 2.59 3.71 16.00
C GLU A 171 2.70 3.15 14.57
N HIS A 172 3.63 3.64 13.76
CA HIS A 172 3.90 3.08 12.44
C HIS A 172 4.32 1.60 12.53
N LEU A 173 5.19 1.22 13.46
CA LEU A 173 5.56 -0.17 13.67
C LEU A 173 4.36 -1.02 14.09
N ASP A 174 3.55 -0.52 15.04
CA ASP A 174 2.39 -1.22 15.59
C ASP A 174 1.28 -1.43 14.55
N THR A 175 1.05 -0.42 13.72
CA THR A 175 -0.06 -0.45 12.74
C THR A 175 0.33 -1.01 11.38
N SER A 176 1.60 -0.91 10.97
CA SER A 176 2.02 -1.25 9.60
C SER A 176 2.98 -2.42 9.49
N VAL A 177 3.66 -2.80 10.58
CA VAL A 177 4.66 -3.87 10.56
C VAL A 177 4.21 -5.06 11.41
N ILE A 178 3.89 -4.83 12.68
CA ILE A 178 3.55 -5.89 13.63
C ILE A 178 2.38 -6.76 13.18
N PRO A 179 1.31 -6.26 12.54
CA PRO A 179 0.19 -7.09 12.10
C PRO A 179 0.55 -8.23 11.13
N PHE A 180 1.68 -8.13 10.44
CA PHE A 180 2.13 -9.11 9.46
C PHE A 180 3.09 -10.16 10.04
N LEU A 181 3.58 -9.98 11.28
CA LEU A 181 4.66 -10.81 11.82
C LEU A 181 4.22 -12.23 12.18
N GLU A 182 2.95 -12.43 12.52
CA GLU A 182 2.47 -13.74 12.97
C GLU A 182 2.55 -14.79 11.87
N SER A 183 2.21 -14.43 10.65
CA SER A 183 2.19 -15.31 9.48
C SER A 183 3.59 -15.64 8.95
N LEU A 184 4.60 -14.80 9.18
CA LEU A 184 5.93 -14.99 8.63
C LEU A 184 6.57 -16.33 9.03
N ARG A 185 7.20 -17.00 8.07
CA ARG A 185 7.82 -18.32 8.21
C ARG A 185 9.34 -18.26 8.25
N PHE A 186 9.95 -19.25 8.92
CA PHE A 186 11.40 -19.48 8.88
C PHE A 186 11.80 -20.41 7.72
N ASP A 187 10.84 -21.01 7.04
CA ASP A 187 11.10 -21.93 5.94
C ASP A 187 11.47 -21.15 4.66
N SER A 188 12.67 -21.43 4.13
CA SER A 188 13.17 -20.76 2.92
C SER A 188 12.34 -21.09 1.68
N SER A 189 11.69 -22.26 1.61
CA SER A 189 10.86 -22.66 0.47
C SER A 189 9.67 -21.71 0.26
N CYS A 190 9.19 -21.09 1.35
CA CYS A 190 8.17 -20.04 1.29
C CYS A 190 8.62 -18.87 0.40
N TYR A 191 9.88 -18.50 0.47
CA TYR A 191 10.44 -17.36 -0.27
C TYR A 191 10.97 -17.75 -1.65
N ASP A 192 11.49 -18.96 -1.82
CA ASP A 192 12.00 -19.48 -3.11
C ASP A 192 10.89 -19.59 -4.18
N HIS A 193 9.63 -19.70 -3.77
CA HIS A 193 8.48 -19.75 -4.67
C HIS A 193 8.16 -18.38 -5.30
N LEU A 194 8.51 -17.25 -4.64
CA LEU A 194 8.14 -15.90 -5.09
C LEU A 194 8.70 -15.54 -6.49
N PRO A 195 9.98 -15.84 -6.81
CA PRO A 195 10.49 -15.65 -8.17
C PRO A 195 9.77 -16.50 -9.22
N TYR A 196 9.40 -17.73 -8.89
CA TYR A 196 8.65 -18.61 -9.79
C TYR A 196 7.29 -18.02 -10.18
N VAL A 197 6.63 -17.36 -9.24
CA VAL A 197 5.34 -16.67 -9.49
C VAL A 197 5.53 -15.34 -10.23
N GLY A 198 6.76 -14.80 -10.27
CA GLY A 198 7.07 -13.53 -10.94
C GLY A 198 6.82 -12.28 -10.08
N VAL A 199 6.60 -12.44 -8.78
CA VAL A 199 6.31 -11.31 -7.85
C VAL A 199 7.57 -10.73 -7.22
N ALA A 200 8.70 -11.45 -7.30
CA ALA A 200 9.99 -10.99 -6.77
C ALA A 200 11.15 -11.61 -7.54
N THR A 201 12.35 -11.07 -7.29
CA THR A 201 13.64 -11.71 -7.58
C THR A 201 14.40 -11.89 -6.28
N ILE A 202 15.35 -12.84 -6.24
CA ILE A 202 16.21 -13.06 -5.07
C ILE A 202 17.64 -12.72 -5.46
N GLU A 203 18.25 -11.79 -4.72
CA GLU A 203 19.67 -11.42 -4.85
C GLU A 203 20.48 -12.25 -3.86
N TYR A 204 21.30 -13.17 -4.36
CA TYR A 204 22.14 -14.02 -3.50
C TYR A 204 23.49 -13.39 -3.17
N THR A 205 23.88 -12.34 -3.90
CA THR A 205 25.14 -11.64 -3.76
C THR A 205 24.94 -10.26 -3.16
N GLY A 206 25.88 -9.81 -2.33
CA GLY A 206 25.85 -8.48 -1.75
C GLY A 206 25.54 -8.46 -0.25
N LEU A 207 25.95 -7.37 0.38
CA LEU A 207 25.63 -7.07 1.78
C LEU A 207 24.26 -6.40 1.82
N ILE A 208 23.30 -7.06 2.45
CA ILE A 208 21.97 -6.50 2.66
C ILE A 208 21.93 -5.90 4.06
N PRO A 209 21.57 -4.61 4.19
CA PRO A 209 21.50 -3.97 5.49
C PRO A 209 20.54 -4.69 6.43
N GLN A 210 20.93 -4.77 7.69
CA GLN A 210 20.07 -5.31 8.72
C GLN A 210 18.84 -4.42 8.93
N LEU A 211 17.77 -4.98 9.47
CA LEU A 211 16.51 -4.27 9.66
C LEU A 211 16.68 -2.97 10.49
N TYR A 212 17.43 -3.06 11.59
CA TYR A 212 17.72 -1.90 12.45
C TYR A 212 18.57 -0.84 11.75
N GLU A 213 19.45 -1.23 10.83
CA GLU A 213 20.24 -0.31 10.00
C GLU A 213 19.33 0.48 9.08
N GLN A 214 18.40 -0.21 8.37
CA GLN A 214 17.45 0.43 7.47
C GLN A 214 16.52 1.40 8.20
N TYR A 215 15.99 1.04 9.37
CA TYR A 215 15.18 1.94 10.17
C TYR A 215 15.97 3.14 10.68
N ARG A 216 17.19 2.93 11.15
CA ARG A 216 18.08 4.00 11.60
C ARG A 216 18.43 5.00 10.49
N GLU A 217 18.63 4.52 9.26
CA GLU A 217 18.88 5.39 8.11
C GLU A 217 17.62 6.17 7.68
N LYS A 218 16.47 5.51 7.67
CA LYS A 218 15.20 6.13 7.26
C LYS A 218 14.67 7.14 8.26
N TYR A 219 14.86 6.88 9.54
CA TYR A 219 14.26 7.61 10.65
C TYR A 219 15.31 8.01 11.70
N ALA A 220 16.42 8.61 11.23
CA ALA A 220 17.58 8.93 12.09
C ALA A 220 17.20 9.74 13.35
N ALA A 221 16.22 10.64 13.24
CA ALA A 221 15.74 11.41 14.39
C ALA A 221 15.11 10.54 15.50
N ALA A 222 14.46 9.41 15.14
CA ALA A 222 13.91 8.49 16.14
C ALA A 222 15.00 7.71 16.91
N PHE A 223 16.20 7.65 16.37
CA PHE A 223 17.36 6.96 16.97
C PHE A 223 18.40 7.93 17.53
N SER A 224 18.01 9.17 17.85
CA SER A 224 18.91 10.17 18.41
C SER A 224 19.17 9.94 19.89
N LYS A 225 20.45 9.97 20.29
CA LYS A 225 20.89 10.00 21.70
C LYS A 225 20.92 11.42 22.26
N GLY A 226 20.59 12.41 21.43
CA GLY A 226 20.67 13.81 21.78
C GLY A 226 22.07 14.41 21.71
N LEU A 227 22.08 15.73 21.75
CA LEU A 227 23.27 16.61 21.78
C LEU A 227 23.15 17.48 23.02
N SER A 228 24.26 17.75 23.69
CA SER A 228 24.25 18.70 24.79
C SER A 228 24.05 20.13 24.24
N LYS A 229 23.59 21.02 25.11
CA LYS A 229 23.35 22.42 24.73
C LYS A 229 24.63 23.10 24.25
N GLU A 230 25.79 22.78 24.85
CA GLU A 230 27.10 23.36 24.52
C GLU A 230 27.49 23.05 23.06
N ILE A 231 27.26 21.79 22.59
CA ILE A 231 27.53 21.39 21.21
C ILE A 231 26.64 22.17 20.22
N VAL A 232 25.38 22.35 20.58
CA VAL A 232 24.44 23.09 19.74
C VAL A 232 24.77 24.59 19.72
N ASP A 233 25.10 25.18 20.88
CA ASP A 233 25.47 26.59 20.99
C ASP A 233 26.76 26.88 20.19
N GLU A 234 27.74 25.96 20.18
CA GLU A 234 28.95 26.06 19.35
C GLU A 234 28.59 26.06 17.85
N ALA A 235 27.72 25.17 17.41
CA ALA A 235 27.29 25.09 16.03
C ALA A 235 26.55 26.37 15.61
N VAL A 236 25.62 26.86 16.43
CA VAL A 236 24.85 28.10 16.17
C VAL A 236 25.73 29.33 16.23
N SER A 237 26.75 29.34 17.07
CA SER A 237 27.71 30.48 17.12
C SER A 237 28.53 30.62 15.82
N SER A 238 28.81 29.48 15.16
CA SER A 238 29.52 29.49 13.87
C SER A 238 28.61 29.97 12.72
N GLU A 239 27.33 29.58 12.75
CA GLU A 239 26.32 29.98 11.76
C GLU A 239 24.95 30.08 12.43
N PRO A 240 24.50 31.33 12.78
CA PRO A 240 23.24 31.54 13.53
C PRO A 240 21.99 30.98 12.86
N SER A 241 21.99 30.85 11.53
CA SER A 241 20.89 30.27 10.76
C SER A 241 20.59 28.81 11.09
N LEU A 242 21.55 28.08 11.69
CA LEU A 242 21.38 26.68 12.10
C LEU A 242 20.42 26.53 13.28
N SER A 243 20.16 27.57 14.06
CA SER A 243 19.34 27.49 15.28
C SER A 243 17.96 26.87 15.07
N LYS A 244 17.32 27.12 13.93
CA LYS A 244 15.98 26.58 13.57
C LYS A 244 15.97 25.09 13.23
N HIS A 245 17.15 24.50 13.02
CA HIS A 245 17.30 23.09 12.67
C HIS A 245 17.57 22.19 13.90
N PHE A 246 17.41 22.73 15.10
CA PHE A 246 17.47 21.95 16.34
C PHE A 246 16.11 21.94 17.05
N MET A 247 15.85 20.85 17.74
CA MET A 247 14.65 20.65 18.56
C MET A 247 14.99 19.88 19.83
N ILE A 248 14.04 19.79 20.76
CA ILE A 248 14.18 18.91 21.94
C ILE A 248 14.28 17.45 21.47
N CYS A 249 15.24 16.72 22.04
CA CYS A 249 15.43 15.30 21.71
C CYS A 249 14.19 14.49 22.12
N HIS A 250 13.72 13.65 21.22
CA HIS A 250 12.52 12.86 21.42
C HIS A 250 12.65 11.86 22.58
N GLU A 251 13.82 11.22 22.71
CA GLU A 251 14.07 10.23 23.76
C GLU A 251 14.54 10.87 25.08
N TYR A 252 15.32 11.98 24.99
CA TYR A 252 15.94 12.64 26.14
C TYR A 252 15.59 14.12 26.19
N PRO A 253 14.48 14.49 26.92
CA PRO A 253 13.97 15.88 26.92
C PRO A 253 14.96 16.96 27.40
N ASN A 254 16.02 16.59 28.10
CA ASN A 254 17.06 17.49 28.58
C ASN A 254 18.15 17.75 27.52
N LEU A 255 18.10 17.08 26.40
CA LEU A 255 19.04 17.20 25.29
C LEU A 255 18.34 17.79 24.06
N LEU A 256 19.14 18.20 23.08
CA LEU A 256 18.68 18.67 21.78
C LEU A 256 18.99 17.63 20.70
N GLN A 257 18.32 17.71 19.58
CA GLN A 257 18.63 16.90 18.39
C GLN A 257 18.45 17.72 17.11
N VAL A 258 19.05 17.25 16.03
CA VAL A 258 18.83 17.83 14.70
C VAL A 258 17.37 17.52 14.26
N CYS A 259 16.67 18.58 13.82
CA CYS A 259 15.28 18.49 13.36
C CYS A 259 15.25 17.99 11.91
N ALA A 260 15.31 16.67 11.74
CA ALA A 260 15.25 16.03 10.43
C ALA A 260 14.78 14.57 10.54
N LEU A 261 14.05 14.07 9.55
CA LEU A 261 13.69 12.66 9.49
C LEU A 261 14.94 11.79 9.23
N ASN A 262 15.75 12.19 8.25
CA ASN A 262 16.99 11.56 7.84
C ASN A 262 17.90 12.57 7.13
N GLU A 263 19.09 12.14 6.68
CA GLU A 263 20.06 13.03 6.01
C GLU A 263 19.53 13.66 4.73
N ASN A 264 18.75 12.91 3.93
CA ASN A 264 18.20 13.42 2.68
C ASN A 264 17.17 14.52 2.92
N SER A 265 16.28 14.31 3.89
CA SER A 265 15.29 15.32 4.28
C SER A 265 15.95 16.55 4.89
N LEU A 266 17.02 16.35 5.70
CA LEU A 266 17.80 17.45 6.25
C LEU A 266 18.42 18.31 5.14
N ARG A 267 19.12 17.70 4.20
CA ARG A 267 19.74 18.38 3.07
C ARG A 267 18.71 19.20 2.27
N PHE A 268 17.59 18.56 1.92
CA PHE A 268 16.51 19.23 1.17
C PHE A 268 15.95 20.47 1.90
N VAL A 269 15.70 20.37 3.21
CA VAL A 269 15.16 21.48 4.00
C VAL A 269 16.21 22.59 4.14
N CYS A 270 17.47 22.24 4.42
CA CYS A 270 18.55 23.21 4.55
C CYS A 270 18.80 23.98 3.25
N GLU A 271 18.80 23.31 2.09
CA GLU A 271 18.94 23.94 0.78
C GLU A 271 17.80 24.96 0.53
N LYS A 272 16.55 24.56 0.84
CA LYS A 272 15.38 25.43 0.73
C LYS A 272 15.48 26.65 1.66
N ASP A 273 16.08 26.48 2.81
CA ASP A 273 16.27 27.51 3.82
C ASP A 273 17.50 28.40 3.58
N GLY A 274 18.29 28.13 2.53
CA GLY A 274 19.46 28.89 2.16
C GLY A 274 20.64 28.74 3.13
N ILE A 275 20.73 27.56 3.80
CA ILE A 275 21.88 27.25 4.66
C ILE A 275 23.12 27.01 3.79
N SER A 276 24.29 27.44 4.28
CA SER A 276 25.56 27.19 3.60
C SER A 276 25.88 25.71 3.47
N ASN A 277 26.69 25.32 2.47
CA ASN A 277 27.14 23.90 2.37
C ASN A 277 27.91 23.48 3.62
N GLU A 278 28.71 24.36 4.21
CA GLU A 278 29.43 24.10 5.46
C GLU A 278 28.46 23.88 6.62
N GLY A 279 27.37 24.67 6.71
CA GLY A 279 26.32 24.51 7.70
C GLY A 279 25.55 23.18 7.52
N ILE A 280 25.24 22.81 6.28
CA ILE A 280 24.61 21.53 5.96
C ILE A 280 25.50 20.36 6.41
N ASP A 281 26.78 20.37 6.06
CA ASP A 281 27.74 19.31 6.45
C ASP A 281 27.93 19.27 7.96
N LYS A 282 27.90 20.40 8.66
CA LYS A 282 27.94 20.48 10.12
C LYS A 282 26.69 19.81 10.73
N LEU A 283 25.49 20.11 10.25
CA LEU A 283 24.25 19.50 10.73
C LEU A 283 24.21 17.99 10.47
N ILE A 284 24.66 17.53 9.29
CA ILE A 284 24.77 16.11 8.98
C ILE A 284 25.75 15.41 9.91
N SER A 285 26.90 16.04 10.18
CA SER A 285 27.88 15.50 11.15
C SER A 285 27.29 15.37 12.54
N LEU A 286 26.56 16.36 13.02
CA LEU A 286 25.87 16.33 14.31
C LEU A 286 24.75 15.28 14.36
N LEU A 287 23.99 15.13 13.28
CA LEU A 287 22.97 14.07 13.15
C LEU A 287 23.62 12.70 13.28
N ARG A 288 24.69 12.44 12.55
CA ARG A 288 25.44 11.15 12.62
C ARG A 288 26.04 10.90 14.00
N GLN A 289 26.66 11.93 14.61
CA GLN A 289 27.24 11.84 15.94
C GLN A 289 26.23 11.48 17.02
N SER A 290 25.03 12.06 16.93
CA SER A 290 23.95 11.82 17.90
C SER A 290 23.13 10.57 17.63
N THR A 291 23.26 9.92 16.47
CA THR A 291 22.49 8.72 16.14
C THR A 291 23.07 7.50 16.86
N MET A 292 22.20 6.63 17.38
CA MET A 292 22.55 5.34 17.99
C MET A 292 23.39 4.48 17.06
N SER A 293 24.30 3.66 17.61
CA SER A 293 24.98 2.60 16.86
C SER A 293 23.97 1.52 16.42
N ASN A 294 24.39 0.59 15.58
CA ASN A 294 23.56 -0.53 15.13
C ASN A 294 23.07 -1.38 16.30
N GLU A 295 23.96 -1.68 17.24
CA GLU A 295 23.67 -2.47 18.44
C GLU A 295 22.70 -1.75 19.37
N GLU A 296 22.93 -0.45 19.62
CA GLU A 296 22.02 0.38 20.43
C GLU A 296 20.65 0.46 19.78
N ALA A 297 20.55 0.67 18.46
CA ALA A 297 19.28 0.72 17.73
C ALA A 297 18.53 -0.61 17.79
N LYS A 298 19.25 -1.75 17.66
CA LYS A 298 18.65 -3.09 17.81
C LYS A 298 18.05 -3.28 19.20
N VAL A 299 18.80 -2.95 20.26
CA VAL A 299 18.33 -3.05 21.65
C VAL A 299 17.13 -2.13 21.87
N PHE A 300 17.24 -0.87 21.46
CA PHE A 300 16.18 0.13 21.58
C PHE A 300 14.85 -0.33 20.96
N LEU A 301 14.89 -0.91 19.74
CA LEU A 301 13.71 -1.43 19.08
C LEU A 301 13.11 -2.63 19.82
N LEU A 302 13.95 -3.57 20.28
CA LEU A 302 13.50 -4.79 20.94
C LEU A 302 12.94 -4.51 22.34
N ASP A 303 13.50 -3.57 23.08
CA ASP A 303 13.01 -3.18 24.41
C ASP A 303 11.63 -2.51 24.31
N ARG A 304 11.40 -1.70 23.28
CA ARG A 304 10.13 -1.00 23.09
C ARG A 304 9.08 -1.86 22.38
N ARG A 305 9.49 -2.79 21.50
CA ARG A 305 8.59 -3.69 20.73
C ARG A 305 9.18 -5.10 20.66
N PRO A 306 9.02 -5.91 21.71
CA PRO A 306 9.56 -7.28 21.75
C PRO A 306 9.07 -8.17 20.61
N ALA A 307 7.90 -7.89 20.02
CA ALA A 307 7.36 -8.61 18.86
C ALA A 307 8.30 -8.58 17.65
N LEU A 308 9.13 -7.54 17.51
CA LEU A 308 10.13 -7.42 16.43
C LEU A 308 11.22 -8.48 16.49
N LYS A 309 11.39 -9.18 17.63
CA LYS A 309 12.37 -10.27 17.77
C LYS A 309 12.18 -11.35 16.71
N LYS A 310 10.93 -11.72 16.42
CA LYS A 310 10.60 -12.68 15.35
C LYS A 310 11.06 -12.16 14.00
N LEU A 311 10.74 -10.91 13.67
CA LEU A 311 11.10 -10.29 12.40
C LEU A 311 12.62 -10.21 12.23
N PHE A 312 13.36 -9.77 13.24
CA PHE A 312 14.82 -9.72 13.20
C PHE A 312 15.42 -11.11 12.93
N SER A 313 14.91 -12.15 13.62
CA SER A 313 15.39 -13.51 13.43
C SER A 313 15.08 -14.05 12.02
N ILE A 314 13.91 -13.75 11.47
CA ILE A 314 13.52 -14.14 10.10
C ILE A 314 14.39 -13.38 9.09
N TRP A 315 14.57 -12.06 9.28
CA TRP A 315 15.37 -11.20 8.41
C TRP A 315 16.83 -11.67 8.31
N GLU A 316 17.43 -12.08 9.43
CA GLU A 316 18.80 -12.57 9.48
C GLU A 316 19.00 -13.99 8.92
N LYS A 317 17.97 -14.87 9.07
CA LYS A 317 18.11 -16.31 8.83
C LYS A 317 17.44 -16.86 7.59
N THR A 318 16.64 -16.04 6.90
CA THR A 318 15.90 -16.47 5.72
C THR A 318 16.23 -15.59 4.50
N LEU A 319 15.56 -15.85 3.39
CA LEU A 319 15.73 -15.09 2.15
C LEU A 319 14.91 -13.80 2.09
N ILE A 320 14.11 -13.49 3.11
CA ILE A 320 13.21 -12.32 3.09
C ILE A 320 13.96 -11.00 2.84
N ASN A 321 15.17 -10.87 3.40
CA ASN A 321 16.02 -9.71 3.22
C ASN A 321 16.64 -9.62 1.81
N LYS A 322 16.64 -10.71 1.05
CA LYS A 322 17.19 -10.83 -0.31
C LYS A 322 16.14 -10.67 -1.39
N ILE A 323 14.90 -10.44 -1.01
CA ILE A 323 13.78 -10.27 -1.94
C ILE A 323 13.81 -8.86 -2.52
N PHE A 324 13.77 -8.77 -3.86
CA PHE A 324 13.53 -7.54 -4.60
C PHE A 324 12.20 -7.65 -5.35
N LEU A 325 11.25 -6.83 -4.96
CA LEU A 325 9.90 -6.87 -5.52
C LEU A 325 9.89 -6.45 -6.98
N THR A 326 9.22 -7.24 -7.82
CA THR A 326 8.80 -6.80 -9.16
C THR A 326 7.64 -5.79 -9.04
N PRO A 327 7.28 -5.07 -10.11
CA PRO A 327 6.08 -4.23 -10.10
C PRO A 327 4.81 -4.99 -9.68
N VAL A 328 4.67 -6.26 -10.08
CA VAL A 328 3.56 -7.14 -9.68
C VAL A 328 3.59 -7.42 -8.17
N GLY A 329 4.76 -7.73 -7.64
CA GLY A 329 4.94 -7.92 -6.19
C GLY A 329 4.65 -6.65 -5.39
N VAL A 330 5.01 -5.48 -5.92
CA VAL A 330 4.68 -4.18 -5.31
C VAL A 330 3.16 -3.97 -5.28
N ALA A 331 2.45 -4.26 -6.37
CA ALA A 331 0.98 -4.13 -6.42
C ALA A 331 0.29 -5.04 -5.40
N ILE A 332 0.72 -6.30 -5.29
CA ILE A 332 0.19 -7.25 -4.30
C ILE A 332 0.50 -6.78 -2.88
N ALA A 333 1.74 -6.38 -2.59
CA ALA A 333 2.16 -5.91 -1.28
C ALA A 333 1.39 -4.65 -0.84
N GLN A 334 1.21 -3.68 -1.75
CA GLN A 334 0.47 -2.45 -1.51
C GLN A 334 -1.01 -2.75 -1.23
N ALA A 335 -1.66 -3.59 -2.04
CA ALA A 335 -3.06 -3.97 -1.85
C ALA A 335 -3.25 -4.73 -0.52
N ASN A 336 -2.35 -5.66 -0.17
CA ASN A 336 -2.39 -6.38 1.10
C ASN A 336 -2.16 -5.46 2.30
N LEU A 337 -1.24 -4.48 2.20
CA LEU A 337 -1.03 -3.45 3.23
C LEU A 337 -2.30 -2.63 3.44
N GLN A 338 -2.88 -2.09 2.36
CA GLN A 338 -4.10 -1.29 2.42
C GLN A 338 -5.25 -2.07 3.05
N ARG A 339 -5.47 -3.31 2.63
CA ARG A 339 -6.52 -4.17 3.15
C ARG A 339 -6.42 -4.43 4.65
N ARG A 340 -5.21 -4.74 5.14
CA ARG A 340 -5.01 -5.13 6.54
C ARG A 340 -4.83 -3.97 7.51
N THR A 341 -4.42 -2.81 7.01
CA THR A 341 -4.10 -1.66 7.87
C THR A 341 -4.94 -0.42 7.59
N GLY A 342 -5.69 -0.39 6.49
CA GLY A 342 -6.39 0.80 6.01
C GLY A 342 -5.49 1.90 5.44
N LYS A 343 -4.15 1.71 5.43
CA LYS A 343 -3.21 2.70 4.89
C LYS A 343 -3.28 2.74 3.36
N MET A 344 -3.77 3.84 2.83
CA MET A 344 -3.84 4.04 1.38
C MET A 344 -2.51 4.58 0.85
N LEU A 345 -1.87 3.81 -0.02
CA LEU A 345 -0.70 4.21 -0.80
C LEU A 345 -1.05 4.10 -2.28
N MET A 346 -0.70 5.13 -3.06
CA MET A 346 -0.98 5.11 -4.50
C MET A 346 0.11 4.32 -5.22
N LEU A 347 -0.29 3.29 -5.98
CA LEU A 347 0.63 2.41 -6.71
C LEU A 347 1.49 3.18 -7.73
N ASP A 348 0.98 4.31 -8.26
CA ASP A 348 1.70 5.20 -9.19
C ASP A 348 3.04 5.73 -8.66
N MET A 349 3.27 5.68 -7.36
CA MET A 349 4.55 6.06 -6.75
C MET A 349 5.70 5.11 -7.14
N TRP A 350 5.39 3.85 -7.45
CA TRP A 350 6.37 2.79 -7.75
C TRP A 350 6.25 2.22 -9.16
N VAL A 351 5.04 2.27 -9.75
CA VAL A 351 4.74 1.77 -11.09
C VAL A 351 4.32 2.94 -11.95
N LYS A 352 5.22 3.42 -12.79
CA LYS A 352 5.02 4.60 -13.66
C LYS A 352 4.80 4.19 -15.10
#